data_9de4a2977484e688018b42b538ef9861
#
_entry.id   9de4a2977484e688018b42b538ef9861
#
_cell.length_a   1.000
_cell.length_b   1.000
_cell.length_c   1.000
_cell.angle_alpha   90.00
_cell.angle_beta   90.00
_cell.angle_gamma   90.00
#
_symmetry.space_group_name_H-M   'P 1'
#
loop_
_entity.id
_entity.type
_entity.pdbx_description
1 polymer ?
#
loop_
_entity_poly.entity_id
_entity_poly.type
_entity_poly.pdbx_seq_one_letter_code
_entity_poly.pdbx_strand_id
1 'polypeptide(L)'
;MYKLNYTKENDFSKHLKFRLNHTKFPHAPLKGVSFEYGFNIDYLKKIRSYWLNNYDWNARLTFLNSLPHFKTIVSGLDIHFIHAKPAASAKNLKVIPILLIHGWPGSIREFYELIPLLITPRKNVDYVFEVVAPSLPGFGYSEAAAIPDWPLPKSKFYVSGGNWGFKIGRDMAIAYPENVLGFHSTMCMDVHLAPVPVAWTAVNVWIGSFIPGFAVAKEDEYRLYPLRDYTNWLWTETGYLHLQATKPDTIGTALLDSPIGLAAYLMDKFSSLTNPANRKLPDGGLTKKFTLDALLDNVMIYWTTDSILTAVRLYSEYLSNDYIKLKFDAAPVKVPTACARFPYELVYSPDFRVNRKFKNLVRISKYNDGGLYAAFEEPKIVANDIWTSIPLFLEARQNASSGSS
;
A
#
# COMPACT_ATOMS: atom_id res chain seq x y z
N MET A 1 18.13 6.09 -17.83
CA MET A 1 16.71 6.46 -17.60
C MET A 1 16.08 6.80 -18.94
N TYR A 2 14.94 6.21 -19.27
CA TYR A 2 14.18 6.50 -20.48
C TYR A 2 12.70 6.68 -20.14
N LYS A 3 12.01 7.50 -20.95
CA LYS A 3 10.58 7.78 -20.76
C LYS A 3 9.77 6.57 -21.23
N LEU A 4 8.82 6.14 -20.44
CA LEU A 4 7.86 5.09 -20.77
C LEU A 4 6.49 5.71 -20.99
N ASN A 5 5.80 5.29 -22.03
CA ASN A 5 4.37 5.55 -22.19
C ASN A 5 3.66 4.20 -22.28
N TYR A 6 2.53 4.08 -21.62
CA TYR A 6 1.64 2.94 -21.86
C TYR A 6 1.20 2.96 -23.32
N THR A 7 1.43 1.88 -24.03
CA THR A 7 1.11 1.78 -25.46
C THR A 7 -0.13 0.94 -25.70
N LYS A 8 -0.76 1.23 -26.81
CA LYS A 8 -1.93 0.51 -27.30
C LYS A 8 -1.47 -0.66 -28.17
N GLU A 9 -1.44 -1.85 -27.60
CA GLU A 9 -1.34 -3.07 -28.42
C GLU A 9 -2.74 -3.50 -28.85
N ASN A 10 -3.01 -3.42 -30.15
CA ASN A 10 -4.33 -3.75 -30.70
C ASN A 10 -4.76 -5.19 -30.43
N ASP A 11 -3.82 -6.10 -30.30
CA ASP A 11 -4.07 -7.53 -30.06
C ASP A 11 -4.46 -7.81 -28.60
N PHE A 12 -3.93 -7.04 -27.66
CA PHE A 12 -4.21 -7.16 -26.24
C PHE A 12 -5.70 -6.92 -25.92
N SER A 13 -6.31 -5.87 -26.47
CA SER A 13 -7.73 -5.56 -26.25
C SER A 13 -8.66 -6.66 -26.80
N LYS A 14 -8.31 -7.26 -27.92
CA LYS A 14 -9.06 -8.39 -28.50
C LYS A 14 -8.94 -9.64 -27.62
N HIS A 15 -7.74 -9.96 -27.15
CA HIS A 15 -7.49 -11.09 -26.25
C HIS A 15 -8.24 -10.93 -24.93
N LEU A 16 -8.17 -9.75 -24.29
CA LEU A 16 -8.92 -9.46 -23.07
C LEU A 16 -10.43 -9.65 -23.26
N LYS A 17 -11.01 -9.07 -24.34
CA LYS A 17 -12.44 -9.20 -24.66
C LYS A 17 -12.82 -10.67 -24.90
N PHE A 18 -11.97 -11.43 -25.61
CA PHE A 18 -12.18 -12.84 -25.80
C PHE A 18 -12.24 -13.59 -24.46
N ARG A 19 -11.25 -13.39 -23.58
CA ARG A 19 -11.19 -14.00 -22.24
C ARG A 19 -12.41 -13.65 -21.40
N LEU A 20 -12.80 -12.38 -21.35
CA LEU A 20 -13.98 -11.92 -20.62
C LEU A 20 -15.28 -12.54 -21.17
N ASN A 21 -15.43 -12.69 -22.49
CA ASN A 21 -16.60 -13.30 -23.09
C ASN A 21 -16.71 -14.81 -22.84
N HIS A 22 -15.58 -15.50 -22.70
CA HIS A 22 -15.52 -16.93 -22.44
C HIS A 22 -15.33 -17.27 -20.96
N THR A 23 -15.54 -16.30 -20.06
CA THR A 23 -15.47 -16.52 -18.61
C THR A 23 -16.49 -17.55 -18.16
N LYS A 24 -16.02 -18.57 -17.43
CA LYS A 24 -16.87 -19.49 -16.69
C LYS A 24 -17.19 -18.89 -15.33
N PHE A 25 -18.47 -18.66 -15.07
CA PHE A 25 -18.91 -18.30 -13.74
C PHE A 25 -19.25 -19.55 -12.92
N PRO A 26 -18.92 -19.55 -11.62
CA PRO A 26 -19.40 -20.61 -10.72
C PRO A 26 -20.93 -20.56 -10.60
N HIS A 27 -21.49 -21.57 -9.94
CA HIS A 27 -22.93 -21.59 -9.61
C HIS A 27 -23.34 -20.34 -8.84
N ALA A 28 -24.65 -20.12 -8.77
CA ALA A 28 -25.20 -18.98 -8.05
C ALA A 28 -24.65 -18.89 -6.61
N PRO A 29 -24.46 -17.67 -6.06
CA PRO A 29 -24.01 -17.51 -4.70
C PRO A 29 -25.02 -18.10 -3.71
N LEU A 30 -24.57 -18.38 -2.50
CA LEU A 30 -25.44 -18.78 -1.41
C LEU A 30 -26.48 -17.68 -1.15
N LYS A 31 -27.74 -18.05 -0.89
CA LYS A 31 -28.81 -17.08 -0.60
C LYS A 31 -28.49 -16.34 0.68
N GLY A 32 -28.67 -15.01 0.66
CA GLY A 32 -28.45 -14.16 1.81
C GLY A 32 -26.98 -13.86 2.16
N VAL A 33 -26.05 -14.23 1.28
CA VAL A 33 -24.62 -13.96 1.43
C VAL A 33 -24.20 -12.88 0.44
N SER A 34 -23.49 -11.86 0.90
CA SER A 34 -22.92 -10.81 0.04
C SER A 34 -21.46 -11.10 -0.29
N PHE A 35 -20.52 -10.59 0.49
CA PHE A 35 -19.06 -10.81 0.30
C PHE A 35 -18.42 -11.63 1.42
N GLU A 36 -19.21 -12.23 2.30
CA GLU A 36 -18.70 -12.99 3.46
C GLU A 36 -17.92 -14.26 3.07
N TYR A 37 -18.22 -14.83 1.89
CA TYR A 37 -17.49 -15.97 1.33
C TYR A 37 -16.48 -15.57 0.24
N GLY A 38 -16.11 -14.29 0.17
CA GLY A 38 -15.28 -13.70 -0.88
C GLY A 38 -16.09 -12.88 -1.86
N PHE A 39 -15.56 -12.64 -3.06
CA PHE A 39 -16.17 -11.76 -4.04
C PHE A 39 -17.53 -12.28 -4.51
N ASN A 40 -18.59 -11.48 -4.37
CA ASN A 40 -19.94 -11.85 -4.76
C ASN A 40 -20.05 -12.12 -6.27
N ILE A 41 -20.57 -13.29 -6.66
CA ILE A 41 -20.61 -13.75 -8.05
C ILE A 41 -21.52 -12.89 -8.92
N ASP A 42 -22.67 -12.45 -8.39
CA ASP A 42 -23.60 -11.61 -9.17
C ASP A 42 -23.04 -10.20 -9.36
N TYR A 43 -22.30 -9.70 -8.39
CA TYR A 43 -21.57 -8.45 -8.57
C TYR A 43 -20.38 -8.63 -9.54
N LEU A 44 -19.70 -9.76 -9.53
CA LEU A 44 -18.63 -10.08 -10.47
C LEU A 44 -19.13 -10.11 -11.93
N LYS A 45 -20.36 -10.62 -12.17
CA LYS A 45 -21.01 -10.53 -13.49
C LYS A 45 -21.25 -9.07 -13.92
N LYS A 46 -21.60 -8.18 -12.96
CA LYS A 46 -21.74 -6.75 -13.24
C LYS A 46 -20.39 -6.11 -13.57
N ILE A 47 -19.33 -6.43 -12.82
CA ILE A 47 -17.96 -5.98 -13.12
C ILE A 47 -17.53 -6.42 -14.53
N ARG A 48 -17.75 -7.70 -14.88
CA ARG A 48 -17.46 -8.19 -16.24
C ARG A 48 -18.21 -7.39 -17.32
N SER A 49 -19.52 -7.17 -17.12
CA SER A 49 -20.34 -6.41 -18.07
C SER A 49 -19.85 -4.97 -18.20
N TYR A 50 -19.52 -4.33 -17.08
CA TYR A 50 -18.93 -2.98 -17.08
C TYR A 50 -17.59 -2.95 -17.83
N TRP A 51 -16.72 -3.91 -17.56
CA TRP A 51 -15.40 -3.99 -18.19
C TRP A 51 -15.47 -4.18 -19.71
N LEU A 52 -16.44 -4.98 -20.18
CA LEU A 52 -16.67 -5.22 -21.62
C LEU A 52 -17.27 -4.02 -22.36
N ASN A 53 -18.21 -3.31 -21.71
CA ASN A 53 -19.12 -2.39 -22.42
C ASN A 53 -18.90 -0.91 -22.07
N ASN A 54 -18.32 -0.60 -20.90
CA ASN A 54 -18.24 0.76 -20.39
C ASN A 54 -16.79 1.21 -20.13
N TYR A 55 -15.88 0.27 -19.80
CA TYR A 55 -14.49 0.60 -19.50
C TYR A 55 -13.74 0.90 -20.81
N ASP A 56 -13.44 2.17 -21.06
CA ASP A 56 -12.69 2.62 -22.22
C ASP A 56 -11.18 2.61 -21.94
N TRP A 57 -10.52 1.52 -22.35
CA TRP A 57 -9.08 1.37 -22.17
C TRP A 57 -8.26 2.52 -22.80
N ASN A 58 -8.70 3.09 -23.93
CA ASN A 58 -7.96 4.20 -24.57
C ASN A 58 -8.03 5.49 -23.74
N ALA A 59 -9.21 5.80 -23.23
CA ALA A 59 -9.38 6.93 -22.30
C ALA A 59 -8.57 6.70 -21.02
N ARG A 60 -8.55 5.45 -20.49
CA ARG A 60 -7.76 5.10 -19.31
C ARG A 60 -6.25 5.16 -19.57
N LEU A 61 -5.77 4.74 -20.73
CA LEU A 61 -4.38 4.93 -21.14
C LEU A 61 -3.97 6.41 -21.15
N THR A 62 -4.84 7.27 -21.67
CA THR A 62 -4.61 8.73 -21.66
C THR A 62 -4.49 9.24 -20.22
N PHE A 63 -5.38 8.79 -19.32
CA PHE A 63 -5.32 9.12 -17.90
C PHE A 63 -4.04 8.57 -17.24
N LEU A 64 -3.69 7.32 -17.47
CA LEU A 64 -2.47 6.72 -16.89
C LEU A 64 -1.21 7.44 -17.40
N ASN A 65 -1.17 7.85 -18.65
CA ASN A 65 -0.06 8.63 -19.23
C ASN A 65 -0.06 10.12 -18.84
N SER A 66 -1.04 10.60 -18.05
CA SER A 66 -1.06 11.99 -17.56
C SER A 66 0.08 12.31 -16.59
N LEU A 67 0.60 11.30 -15.90
CA LEU A 67 1.82 11.42 -15.11
C LEU A 67 3.04 10.93 -15.90
N PRO A 68 4.23 11.49 -15.68
CA PRO A 68 5.43 11.12 -16.44
C PRO A 68 6.03 9.82 -15.91
N HIS A 69 6.12 8.81 -16.76
CA HIS A 69 6.67 7.50 -16.48
C HIS A 69 8.08 7.33 -17.03
N PHE A 70 8.91 6.65 -16.27
CA PHE A 70 10.30 6.36 -16.61
C PHE A 70 10.68 4.94 -16.22
N LYS A 71 11.75 4.45 -16.83
CA LYS A 71 12.49 3.27 -16.37
C LYS A 71 13.97 3.60 -16.17
N THR A 72 14.59 2.91 -15.24
CA THR A 72 16.04 2.98 -15.01
C THR A 72 16.54 1.66 -14.44
N ILE A 73 17.80 1.38 -14.67
CA ILE A 73 18.44 0.18 -14.10
C ILE A 73 18.84 0.48 -12.66
N VAL A 74 18.36 -0.35 -11.73
CA VAL A 74 18.71 -0.33 -10.30
C VAL A 74 19.13 -1.74 -9.90
N SER A 75 20.36 -1.92 -9.47
CA SER A 75 20.93 -3.25 -9.15
C SER A 75 20.75 -4.30 -10.26
N GLY A 76 20.87 -3.87 -11.51
CA GLY A 76 20.69 -4.75 -12.67
C GLY A 76 19.25 -4.99 -13.10
N LEU A 77 18.25 -4.47 -12.37
CA LEU A 77 16.84 -4.59 -12.70
C LEU A 77 16.30 -3.34 -13.37
N ASP A 78 15.43 -3.53 -14.35
CA ASP A 78 14.70 -2.46 -15.03
C ASP A 78 13.53 -2.00 -14.15
N ILE A 79 13.72 -0.91 -13.41
CA ILE A 79 12.71 -0.39 -12.46
C ILE A 79 11.91 0.74 -13.09
N HIS A 80 10.61 0.54 -13.16
CA HIS A 80 9.63 1.52 -13.57
C HIS A 80 9.25 2.45 -12.41
N PHE A 81 9.07 3.76 -12.70
CA PHE A 81 8.60 4.74 -11.71
C PHE A 81 7.92 5.94 -12.36
N ILE A 82 7.02 6.56 -11.62
CA ILE A 82 6.53 7.90 -11.90
C ILE A 82 7.53 8.89 -11.30
N HIS A 83 7.91 9.93 -12.07
CA HIS A 83 8.70 11.05 -11.57
C HIS A 83 8.01 12.36 -11.86
N ALA A 84 7.30 12.88 -10.88
CA ALA A 84 6.49 14.08 -11.01
C ALA A 84 7.17 15.27 -10.31
N LYS A 85 7.39 16.33 -11.07
CA LYS A 85 8.02 17.58 -10.60
C LYS A 85 6.98 18.68 -10.45
N PRO A 86 7.18 19.64 -9.53
CA PRO A 86 6.33 20.80 -9.43
C PRO A 86 6.39 21.65 -10.70
N ALA A 87 5.34 22.39 -10.97
CA ALA A 87 5.26 23.29 -12.12
C ALA A 87 6.36 24.38 -12.06
N ALA A 88 6.71 24.93 -13.24
CA ALA A 88 7.73 25.99 -13.34
C ALA A 88 7.40 27.25 -12.54
N SER A 89 6.13 27.48 -12.22
CA SER A 89 5.68 28.58 -11.33
C SER A 89 6.16 28.43 -9.87
N ALA A 90 6.63 27.26 -9.48
CA ALA A 90 7.16 26.96 -8.14
C ALA A 90 8.67 27.24 -8.00
N LYS A 91 9.31 27.94 -8.93
CA LYS A 91 10.79 28.16 -8.97
C LYS A 91 11.41 28.73 -7.70
N ASN A 92 10.64 29.49 -6.92
CA ASN A 92 11.14 30.12 -5.69
C ASN A 92 10.89 29.28 -4.43
N LEU A 93 10.29 28.11 -4.56
CA LEU A 93 10.01 27.22 -3.44
C LEU A 93 11.12 26.20 -3.27
N LYS A 94 11.37 25.80 -2.03
CA LYS A 94 12.25 24.67 -1.72
C LYS A 94 11.61 23.37 -2.23
N VAL A 95 12.32 22.63 -3.06
CA VAL A 95 11.84 21.34 -3.56
C VAL A 95 12.22 20.24 -2.58
N ILE A 96 11.20 19.51 -2.11
CA ILE A 96 11.34 18.40 -1.17
C ILE A 96 11.20 17.08 -1.92
N PRO A 97 12.26 16.26 -2.05
CA PRO A 97 12.15 14.96 -2.69
C PRO A 97 11.44 13.97 -1.76
N ILE A 98 10.39 13.34 -2.27
CA ILE A 98 9.63 12.32 -1.55
C ILE A 98 9.46 11.05 -2.41
N LEU A 99 9.71 9.90 -1.79
CA LEU A 99 9.49 8.57 -2.33
C LEU A 99 8.14 8.05 -1.82
N LEU A 100 7.22 7.75 -2.74
CA LEU A 100 5.93 7.11 -2.43
C LEU A 100 6.01 5.63 -2.76
N ILE A 101 5.77 4.77 -1.80
CA ILE A 101 5.89 3.32 -1.96
C ILE A 101 4.52 2.68 -1.78
N HIS A 102 4.02 2.03 -2.85
CA HIS A 102 2.73 1.34 -2.85
C HIS A 102 2.80 -0.03 -2.15
N GLY A 103 1.64 -0.68 -2.03
CA GLY A 103 1.52 -2.03 -1.50
C GLY A 103 0.80 -2.99 -2.44
N TRP A 104 0.41 -4.16 -1.91
CA TRP A 104 -0.41 -5.16 -2.58
C TRP A 104 -1.83 -5.19 -1.98
N PRO A 105 -2.89 -5.36 -2.76
CA PRO A 105 -2.99 -5.54 -4.21
C PRO A 105 -3.00 -4.24 -5.02
N GLY A 106 -2.54 -3.15 -4.44
CA GLY A 106 -2.40 -1.88 -5.12
C GLY A 106 -1.23 -1.85 -6.10
N SER A 107 -0.99 -0.70 -6.65
CA SER A 107 0.10 -0.38 -7.56
C SER A 107 0.38 1.12 -7.51
N ILE A 108 1.18 1.64 -8.42
CA ILE A 108 1.33 3.09 -8.61
C ILE A 108 -0.02 3.81 -8.81
N ARG A 109 -1.10 3.08 -9.19
CA ARG A 109 -2.45 3.64 -9.34
C ARG A 109 -2.97 4.31 -8.07
N GLU A 110 -2.52 3.86 -6.90
CA GLU A 110 -2.90 4.44 -5.61
C GLU A 110 -2.53 5.92 -5.48
N PHE A 111 -1.54 6.38 -6.24
CA PHE A 111 -0.97 7.73 -6.08
C PHE A 111 -1.45 8.75 -7.13
N TYR A 112 -2.28 8.37 -8.08
CA TYR A 112 -2.70 9.28 -9.15
C TYR A 112 -3.45 10.51 -8.66
N GLU A 113 -4.28 10.36 -7.65
CA GLU A 113 -5.01 11.45 -7.00
C GLU A 113 -4.15 12.16 -5.93
N LEU A 114 -3.15 11.47 -5.36
CA LEU A 114 -2.26 12.01 -4.32
C LEU A 114 -1.14 12.89 -4.92
N ILE A 115 -0.48 12.44 -5.99
CA ILE A 115 0.68 13.13 -6.58
C ILE A 115 0.35 14.59 -6.94
N PRO A 116 -0.76 14.91 -7.63
CA PRO A 116 -1.11 16.30 -7.95
C PRO A 116 -1.23 17.19 -6.71
N LEU A 117 -1.71 16.65 -5.58
CA LEU A 117 -1.86 17.38 -4.31
C LEU A 117 -0.51 17.69 -3.64
N LEU A 118 0.53 16.91 -3.95
CA LEU A 118 1.88 17.11 -3.41
C LEU A 118 2.72 18.06 -4.27
N ILE A 119 2.65 17.94 -5.61
CA ILE A 119 3.44 18.76 -6.53
C ILE A 119 2.85 20.14 -6.80
N THR A 120 1.64 20.42 -6.29
CA THR A 120 0.98 21.72 -6.41
C THR A 120 1.33 22.58 -5.18
N PRO A 121 1.91 23.80 -5.36
CA PRO A 121 2.22 24.69 -4.26
C PRO A 121 1.01 25.03 -3.40
N ARG A 122 1.22 25.12 -2.09
CA ARG A 122 0.21 25.57 -1.13
C ARG A 122 0.45 27.02 -0.72
N LYS A 123 -0.63 27.75 -0.48
CA LYS A 123 -0.56 29.13 0.02
C LYS A 123 0.13 29.15 1.40
N ASN A 124 1.05 30.10 1.61
CA ASN A 124 1.80 30.28 2.85
C ASN A 124 2.72 29.09 3.23
N VAL A 125 3.17 28.33 2.25
CA VAL A 125 4.18 27.27 2.42
C VAL A 125 5.34 27.57 1.47
N ASP A 126 6.57 27.53 1.96
CA ASP A 126 7.79 27.89 1.25
C ASP A 126 8.47 26.69 0.53
N TYR A 127 7.80 25.54 0.52
CA TYR A 127 8.28 24.33 -0.16
C TYR A 127 7.19 23.66 -0.99
N VAL A 128 7.60 22.71 -1.83
CA VAL A 128 6.74 21.88 -2.67
C VAL A 128 7.44 20.53 -2.88
N PHE A 129 6.69 19.49 -3.22
CA PHE A 129 7.30 18.15 -3.40
C PHE A 129 7.70 17.87 -4.85
N GLU A 130 8.82 17.19 -5.00
CA GLU A 130 9.18 16.39 -6.16
C GLU A 130 8.96 14.91 -5.80
N VAL A 131 8.11 14.23 -6.55
CA VAL A 131 7.61 12.89 -6.21
C VAL A 131 8.25 11.85 -7.10
N VAL A 132 8.79 10.79 -6.49
CA VAL A 132 9.15 9.55 -7.17
C VAL A 132 8.26 8.44 -6.60
N ALA A 133 7.56 7.72 -7.48
CA ALA A 133 6.69 6.60 -7.09
C ALA A 133 7.03 5.38 -7.97
N PRO A 134 7.89 4.46 -7.50
CA PRO A 134 8.25 3.27 -8.24
C PRO A 134 7.12 2.24 -8.24
N SER A 135 7.01 1.47 -9.33
CA SER A 135 6.48 0.12 -9.22
C SER A 135 7.48 -0.74 -8.48
N LEU A 136 7.03 -1.44 -7.45
CA LEU A 136 7.92 -2.37 -6.71
C LEU A 136 8.50 -3.41 -7.67
N PRO A 137 9.70 -3.97 -7.41
CA PRO A 137 10.22 -5.08 -8.19
C PRO A 137 9.19 -6.22 -8.30
N GLY A 138 8.95 -6.69 -9.51
CA GLY A 138 7.92 -7.69 -9.80
C GLY A 138 6.50 -7.16 -9.92
N PHE A 139 6.28 -5.84 -9.82
CA PHE A 139 4.98 -5.20 -9.97
C PHE A 139 4.94 -4.32 -11.23
N GLY A 140 3.82 -4.34 -11.92
CA GLY A 140 3.60 -3.48 -13.07
C GLY A 140 4.75 -3.62 -14.08
N TYR A 141 5.33 -2.50 -14.49
CA TYR A 141 6.38 -2.48 -15.51
C TYR A 141 7.80 -2.62 -14.95
N SER A 142 7.98 -2.86 -13.65
CA SER A 142 9.28 -3.19 -13.05
C SER A 142 9.61 -4.66 -13.26
N GLU A 143 10.87 -4.93 -13.54
CA GLU A 143 11.40 -6.29 -13.61
C GLU A 143 11.31 -6.99 -12.24
N ALA A 144 11.11 -8.30 -12.26
CA ALA A 144 11.08 -9.10 -11.04
C ALA A 144 12.50 -9.32 -10.51
N ALA A 145 12.68 -9.14 -9.21
CA ALA A 145 13.95 -9.44 -8.57
C ALA A 145 14.19 -10.96 -8.56
N ALA A 146 15.37 -11.36 -9.05
CA ALA A 146 15.86 -12.72 -8.87
C ALA A 146 16.63 -12.85 -7.54
N ILE A 147 17.15 -11.74 -7.01
CA ILE A 147 17.91 -11.65 -5.75
C ILE A 147 17.63 -10.27 -5.12
N PRO A 148 17.38 -10.17 -3.81
CA PRO A 148 17.19 -8.88 -3.15
C PRO A 148 18.54 -8.18 -2.95
N ASP A 149 18.88 -7.23 -3.79
CA ASP A 149 20.00 -6.31 -3.59
C ASP A 149 19.54 -4.87 -3.87
N TRP A 150 19.64 -4.00 -2.88
CA TRP A 150 19.26 -2.59 -2.99
C TRP A 150 20.52 -1.73 -2.92
N PRO A 151 20.84 -0.94 -3.97
CA PRO A 151 21.98 -0.06 -3.94
C PRO A 151 21.81 1.04 -2.88
N LEU A 152 22.94 1.47 -2.32
CA LEU A 152 22.98 2.60 -1.40
C LEU A 152 22.43 3.87 -2.06
N PRO A 153 21.44 4.53 -1.45
CA PRO A 153 20.95 5.81 -1.96
C PRO A 153 22.06 6.86 -1.93
N LYS A 154 22.23 7.58 -3.04
CA LYS A 154 23.19 8.69 -3.11
C LYS A 154 22.62 10.03 -2.64
N SER A 155 21.29 10.16 -2.62
CA SER A 155 20.59 11.39 -2.31
C SER A 155 19.82 11.29 -0.99
N LYS A 156 19.45 12.44 -0.42
CA LYS A 156 18.62 12.54 0.77
C LYS A 156 17.16 12.77 0.35
N PHE A 157 16.22 12.05 0.96
CA PHE A 157 14.80 12.11 0.60
C PHE A 157 13.90 11.73 1.78
N TYR A 158 12.62 12.06 1.65
CA TYR A 158 11.57 11.60 2.55
C TYR A 158 10.89 10.36 1.96
N VAL A 159 10.33 9.51 2.82
CA VAL A 159 9.61 8.31 2.39
C VAL A 159 8.19 8.36 2.93
N SER A 160 7.20 8.00 2.11
CA SER A 160 5.83 7.76 2.54
C SER A 160 5.32 6.44 1.98
N GLY A 161 4.65 5.64 2.83
CA GLY A 161 4.07 4.36 2.41
C GLY A 161 3.13 3.77 3.44
N GLY A 162 2.17 3.00 2.94
CA GLY A 162 1.29 2.11 3.70
C GLY A 162 1.47 0.67 3.22
N ASN A 163 0.82 -0.30 3.85
CA ASN A 163 0.88 -1.70 3.44
C ASN A 163 2.35 -2.19 3.28
N TRP A 164 2.73 -2.79 2.15
CA TRP A 164 4.14 -3.12 1.85
C TRP A 164 5.04 -1.89 1.77
N GLY A 165 4.50 -0.75 1.32
CA GLY A 165 5.25 0.50 1.32
C GLY A 165 5.66 0.96 2.72
N PHE A 166 4.86 0.70 3.76
CA PHE A 166 5.26 0.86 5.14
C PHE A 166 6.48 0.02 5.48
N LYS A 167 6.42 -1.29 5.14
CA LYS A 167 7.46 -2.22 5.49
C LYS A 167 8.79 -1.88 4.84
N ILE A 168 8.75 -1.62 3.53
CA ILE A 168 9.93 -1.25 2.74
C ILE A 168 10.47 0.11 3.22
N GLY A 169 9.62 1.11 3.40
CA GLY A 169 10.03 2.44 3.89
C GLY A 169 10.63 2.40 5.29
N ARG A 170 10.10 1.55 6.19
CA ARG A 170 10.66 1.28 7.51
C ARG A 170 12.07 0.66 7.40
N ASP A 171 12.22 -0.35 6.55
CA ASP A 171 13.50 -1.04 6.38
C ASP A 171 14.56 -0.12 5.77
N MET A 172 14.16 0.72 4.80
CA MET A 172 15.02 1.80 4.28
C MET A 172 15.42 2.80 5.36
N ALA A 173 14.51 3.20 6.23
CA ALA A 173 14.78 4.12 7.35
C ALA A 173 15.73 3.51 8.39
N ILE A 174 15.76 2.19 8.55
CA ILE A 174 16.70 1.47 9.41
C ILE A 174 18.05 1.32 8.73
N ALA A 175 18.07 0.90 7.46
CA ALA A 175 19.29 0.61 6.72
C ALA A 175 20.05 1.88 6.30
N TYR A 176 19.31 2.98 6.01
CA TYR A 176 19.87 4.22 5.44
C TYR A 176 19.44 5.47 6.20
N PRO A 177 19.68 5.57 7.52
CA PRO A 177 19.18 6.68 8.34
C PRO A 177 19.74 8.06 7.94
N GLU A 178 20.92 8.10 7.28
CA GLU A 178 21.55 9.33 6.78
C GLU A 178 20.88 9.86 5.50
N ASN A 179 20.23 8.98 4.72
CA ASN A 179 19.58 9.32 3.46
C ASN A 179 18.09 9.55 3.64
N VAL A 180 17.42 8.79 4.51
CA VAL A 180 16.00 8.96 4.83
C VAL A 180 15.83 10.10 5.82
N LEU A 181 15.41 11.26 5.33
CA LEU A 181 15.25 12.48 6.14
C LEU A 181 14.06 12.43 7.10
N GLY A 182 13.03 11.67 6.76
CA GLY A 182 11.84 11.42 7.57
C GLY A 182 11.01 10.33 6.94
N PHE A 183 10.28 9.61 7.76
CA PHE A 183 9.41 8.51 7.36
C PHE A 183 7.96 8.82 7.75
N HIS A 184 7.11 9.01 6.76
CA HIS A 184 5.66 9.11 6.92
C HIS A 184 5.01 7.76 6.60
N SER A 185 4.09 7.31 7.44
CA SER A 185 3.39 6.06 7.17
C SER A 185 1.91 6.11 7.52
N THR A 186 1.09 5.50 6.66
CA THR A 186 -0.33 5.27 6.91
C THR A 186 -0.60 3.96 7.65
N MET A 187 0.46 3.16 7.90
CA MET A 187 0.40 1.88 8.60
C MET A 187 1.55 1.78 9.59
N CYS A 188 1.39 2.32 10.80
CA CYS A 188 2.44 2.25 11.81
C CYS A 188 2.23 1.07 12.74
N MET A 189 3.02 0.03 12.54
CA MET A 189 2.98 -1.15 13.39
C MET A 189 4.37 -1.64 13.80
N ASP A 190 4.40 -2.34 14.93
CA ASP A 190 5.55 -3.06 15.41
C ASP A 190 5.30 -4.57 15.26
N VAL A 191 5.86 -5.15 14.21
CA VAL A 191 5.83 -6.60 13.96
C VAL A 191 7.13 -7.20 14.48
N HIS A 192 7.03 -8.12 15.43
CA HIS A 192 8.13 -8.94 15.87
C HIS A 192 7.86 -10.40 15.51
N LEU A 193 8.79 -11.02 14.85
CA LEU A 193 8.79 -12.48 14.63
C LEU A 193 9.47 -13.23 15.79
N ALA A 194 10.11 -12.51 16.72
CA ALA A 194 10.76 -13.11 17.89
C ALA A 194 9.73 -13.48 18.98
N PRO A 195 9.82 -14.67 19.60
CA PRO A 195 8.77 -15.20 20.51
C PRO A 195 8.58 -14.40 21.80
N VAL A 196 9.62 -13.89 22.42
CA VAL A 196 9.54 -13.22 23.74
C VAL A 196 8.77 -11.89 23.68
N PRO A 197 9.07 -10.94 22.77
CA PRO A 197 8.26 -9.74 22.64
C PRO A 197 6.81 -10.00 22.23
N VAL A 198 6.57 -11.07 21.47
CA VAL A 198 5.22 -11.49 21.07
C VAL A 198 4.44 -11.98 22.29
N ALA A 199 5.03 -12.85 23.12
CA ALA A 199 4.41 -13.38 24.32
C ALA A 199 4.06 -12.26 25.31
N TRP A 200 4.98 -11.33 25.58
CA TRP A 200 4.73 -10.20 26.47
C TRP A 200 3.61 -9.30 25.97
N THR A 201 3.57 -9.05 24.65
CA THR A 201 2.49 -8.28 24.04
C THR A 201 1.15 -9.01 24.16
N ALA A 202 1.12 -10.31 23.92
CA ALA A 202 -0.10 -11.11 24.05
C ALA A 202 -0.64 -11.07 25.49
N VAL A 203 0.24 -11.15 26.50
CA VAL A 203 -0.15 -11.04 27.91
C VAL A 203 -0.75 -9.65 28.21
N ASN A 204 -0.09 -8.56 27.79
CA ASN A 204 -0.61 -7.20 28.01
C ASN A 204 -1.95 -6.98 27.33
N VAL A 205 -2.09 -7.43 26.07
CA VAL A 205 -3.34 -7.33 25.32
C VAL A 205 -4.44 -8.18 25.96
N TRP A 206 -4.10 -9.37 26.47
CA TRP A 206 -5.04 -10.22 27.19
C TRP A 206 -5.50 -9.57 28.50
N ILE A 207 -4.59 -9.04 29.32
CA ILE A 207 -4.94 -8.29 30.55
C ILE A 207 -5.82 -7.08 30.20
N GLY A 208 -5.48 -6.35 29.13
CA GLY A 208 -6.25 -5.19 28.65
C GLY A 208 -7.68 -5.53 28.23
N SER A 209 -7.98 -6.80 27.91
CA SER A 209 -9.36 -7.22 27.62
C SER A 209 -10.27 -7.20 28.87
N PHE A 210 -9.71 -7.14 30.08
CA PHE A 210 -10.43 -7.04 31.34
C PHE A 210 -10.31 -5.66 31.99
N ILE A 211 -9.28 -4.88 31.63
CA ILE A 211 -9.00 -3.57 32.26
C ILE A 211 -8.99 -2.51 31.15
N PRO A 212 -10.10 -1.77 30.93
CA PRO A 212 -10.16 -0.72 29.94
C PRO A 212 -9.06 0.34 30.11
N GLY A 213 -8.42 0.72 28.99
CA GLY A 213 -7.33 1.70 28.97
C GLY A 213 -5.96 1.15 29.35
N PHE A 214 -5.83 -0.15 29.73
CA PHE A 214 -4.55 -0.72 30.16
C PHE A 214 -3.56 -0.94 29.02
N ALA A 215 -3.95 -1.66 27.98
CA ALA A 215 -3.07 -1.98 26.86
C ALA A 215 -3.29 -1.08 25.63
N VAL A 216 -4.47 -0.51 25.54
CA VAL A 216 -4.93 0.31 24.41
C VAL A 216 -5.68 1.50 24.97
N ALA A 217 -5.49 2.69 24.39
CA ALA A 217 -6.29 3.86 24.75
C ALA A 217 -7.79 3.56 24.56
N LYS A 218 -8.64 4.05 25.48
CA LYS A 218 -10.08 3.72 25.50
C LYS A 218 -10.76 3.99 24.16
N GLU A 219 -10.39 5.06 23.50
CA GLU A 219 -10.92 5.45 22.19
C GLU A 219 -10.52 4.49 21.05
N ASP A 220 -9.46 3.70 21.22
CA ASP A 220 -8.95 2.74 20.21
C ASP A 220 -9.32 1.28 20.55
N GLU A 221 -9.97 1.02 21.70
CA GLU A 221 -10.29 -0.34 22.17
C GLU A 221 -11.14 -1.12 21.16
N TYR A 222 -12.04 -0.47 20.46
CA TYR A 222 -12.89 -1.08 19.42
C TYR A 222 -12.08 -1.72 18.28
N ARG A 223 -10.82 -1.35 18.11
CA ARG A 223 -9.93 -1.88 17.07
C ARG A 223 -9.31 -3.23 17.45
N LEU A 224 -9.37 -3.60 18.70
CA LEU A 224 -8.73 -4.80 19.24
C LEU A 224 -9.66 -5.67 20.06
N TYR A 225 -10.67 -5.08 20.69
CA TYR A 225 -11.58 -5.79 21.58
C TYR A 225 -13.03 -5.81 21.07
N PRO A 226 -13.77 -6.90 21.26
CA PRO A 226 -13.32 -8.16 21.89
C PRO A 226 -12.24 -8.91 21.09
N LEU A 227 -11.23 -9.43 21.75
CA LEU A 227 -10.10 -10.16 21.11
C LEU A 227 -10.57 -11.31 20.22
N ARG A 228 -11.67 -11.99 20.60
CA ARG A 228 -12.25 -13.07 19.82
C ARG A 228 -12.69 -12.58 18.42
N ASP A 229 -13.33 -11.43 18.35
CA ASP A 229 -13.85 -10.89 17.11
C ASP A 229 -12.70 -10.42 16.22
N TYR A 230 -11.70 -9.75 16.81
CA TYR A 230 -10.50 -9.35 16.12
C TYR A 230 -9.70 -10.54 15.56
N THR A 231 -9.51 -11.58 16.36
CA THR A 231 -8.79 -12.79 15.90
C THR A 231 -9.57 -13.54 14.83
N ASN A 232 -10.90 -13.65 14.96
CA ASN A 232 -11.74 -14.25 13.92
C ASN A 232 -11.67 -13.45 12.62
N TRP A 233 -11.73 -12.13 12.69
CA TRP A 233 -11.59 -11.27 11.53
C TRP A 233 -10.23 -11.44 10.84
N LEU A 234 -9.14 -11.44 11.59
CA LEU A 234 -7.81 -11.72 11.04
C LEU A 234 -7.77 -13.08 10.36
N TRP A 235 -8.29 -14.11 11.01
CA TRP A 235 -8.30 -15.47 10.47
C TRP A 235 -9.07 -15.57 9.15
N THR A 236 -10.22 -14.90 9.06
CA THR A 236 -11.06 -14.92 7.85
C THR A 236 -10.49 -14.07 6.71
N GLU A 237 -9.83 -12.95 7.01
CA GLU A 237 -9.42 -11.98 5.98
C GLU A 237 -7.95 -12.11 5.54
N THR A 238 -7.11 -12.88 6.26
CA THR A 238 -5.67 -12.99 5.96
C THR A 238 -5.25 -14.29 5.28
N GLY A 239 -6.20 -15.16 4.89
CA GLY A 239 -5.90 -16.41 4.19
C GLY A 239 -5.05 -16.22 2.92
N TYR A 240 -5.26 -15.12 2.19
CA TYR A 240 -4.46 -14.75 1.03
C TYR A 240 -2.97 -14.57 1.38
N LEU A 241 -2.67 -13.98 2.54
CA LEU A 241 -1.30 -13.74 3.00
C LEU A 241 -0.57 -15.07 3.20
N HIS A 242 -1.21 -16.04 3.85
CA HIS A 242 -0.64 -17.37 4.05
C HIS A 242 -0.42 -18.12 2.73
N LEU A 243 -1.40 -18.07 1.82
CA LEU A 243 -1.31 -18.69 0.51
C LEU A 243 -0.15 -18.10 -0.32
N GLN A 244 -0.05 -16.77 -0.38
CA GLN A 244 1.01 -16.08 -1.13
C GLN A 244 2.40 -16.26 -0.49
N ALA A 245 2.46 -16.36 0.83
CA ALA A 245 3.72 -16.59 1.55
C ALA A 245 4.29 -18.00 1.36
N THR A 246 3.42 -19.00 1.09
CA THR A 246 3.82 -20.41 1.03
C THR A 246 3.80 -20.99 -0.38
N LYS A 247 2.85 -20.59 -1.23
CA LYS A 247 2.63 -21.13 -2.58
C LYS A 247 2.30 -20.02 -3.59
N PRO A 248 3.17 -18.97 -3.72
CA PRO A 248 2.91 -17.82 -4.59
C PRO A 248 2.70 -18.24 -6.06
N ASP A 249 3.53 -19.13 -6.57
CA ASP A 249 3.47 -19.52 -7.99
C ASP A 249 2.21 -20.31 -8.33
N THR A 250 1.68 -21.07 -7.37
CA THR A 250 0.44 -21.82 -7.58
C THR A 250 -0.75 -20.89 -7.79
N ILE A 251 -0.93 -19.90 -6.90
CA ILE A 251 -2.02 -18.93 -7.06
C ILE A 251 -1.76 -17.96 -8.19
N GLY A 252 -0.50 -17.50 -8.36
CA GLY A 252 -0.11 -16.60 -9.43
C GLY A 252 -0.41 -17.16 -10.81
N THR A 253 -0.11 -18.44 -11.05
CA THR A 253 -0.43 -19.13 -12.32
C THR A 253 -1.93 -19.13 -12.61
N ALA A 254 -2.77 -19.40 -11.60
CA ALA A 254 -4.22 -19.38 -11.78
C ALA A 254 -4.75 -17.97 -12.10
N LEU A 255 -4.16 -16.94 -11.50
CA LEU A 255 -4.56 -15.54 -11.68
C LEU A 255 -4.08 -14.95 -13.01
N LEU A 256 -2.98 -15.46 -13.56
CA LEU A 256 -2.49 -15.07 -14.90
C LEU A 256 -3.43 -15.52 -16.02
N ASP A 257 -4.14 -16.62 -15.85
CA ASP A 257 -4.99 -17.18 -16.92
C ASP A 257 -6.39 -16.55 -16.96
N SER A 258 -6.86 -15.90 -15.90
CA SER A 258 -8.23 -15.39 -15.82
C SER A 258 -8.31 -13.92 -15.44
N PRO A 259 -8.65 -12.99 -16.38
CA PRO A 259 -8.80 -11.57 -16.04
C PRO A 259 -9.89 -11.37 -14.99
N ILE A 260 -11.00 -12.11 -15.06
CA ILE A 260 -12.09 -11.97 -14.09
C ILE A 260 -11.72 -12.60 -12.73
N GLY A 261 -10.94 -13.67 -12.74
CA GLY A 261 -10.39 -14.27 -11.51
C GLY A 261 -9.42 -13.31 -10.84
N LEU A 262 -8.53 -12.69 -11.61
CA LEU A 262 -7.64 -11.64 -11.14
C LEU A 262 -8.42 -10.46 -10.54
N ALA A 263 -9.43 -9.94 -11.26
CA ALA A 263 -10.27 -8.85 -10.78
C ALA A 263 -10.97 -9.22 -9.46
N ALA A 264 -11.56 -10.41 -9.36
CA ALA A 264 -12.19 -10.88 -8.13
C ALA A 264 -11.20 -10.96 -6.97
N TYR A 265 -10.00 -11.51 -7.21
CA TYR A 265 -8.99 -11.69 -6.18
C TYR A 265 -8.43 -10.35 -5.64
N LEU A 266 -8.14 -9.39 -6.53
CA LEU A 266 -7.63 -8.08 -6.13
C LEU A 266 -8.73 -7.22 -5.50
N MET A 267 -9.91 -7.13 -6.15
CA MET A 267 -11.01 -6.25 -5.70
C MET A 267 -11.65 -6.73 -4.39
N ASP A 268 -11.61 -8.04 -4.07
CA ASP A 268 -12.06 -8.55 -2.79
C ASP A 268 -11.34 -7.87 -1.62
N LYS A 269 -10.04 -7.58 -1.78
CA LYS A 269 -9.25 -6.92 -0.75
C LYS A 269 -9.59 -5.44 -0.61
N PHE A 270 -9.93 -4.76 -1.70
CA PHE A 270 -10.45 -3.39 -1.65
C PHE A 270 -11.83 -3.28 -0.97
N SER A 271 -12.58 -4.38 -0.90
CA SER A 271 -13.82 -4.44 -0.11
C SER A 271 -13.52 -4.60 1.37
N SER A 272 -12.83 -5.68 1.74
CA SER A 272 -12.69 -6.09 3.15
C SER A 272 -11.72 -5.23 3.95
N LEU A 273 -10.66 -4.72 3.31
CA LEU A 273 -9.57 -4.00 3.99
C LEU A 273 -9.73 -2.48 3.94
N THR A 274 -10.86 -1.97 3.42
CA THR A 274 -11.28 -0.57 3.49
C THR A 274 -12.18 -0.33 4.71
N ASN A 275 -13.22 -1.17 4.85
CA ASN A 275 -14.12 -1.18 5.99
C ASN A 275 -14.77 -2.56 6.10
N PRO A 276 -14.57 -3.31 7.20
CA PRO A 276 -15.12 -4.66 7.38
C PRO A 276 -16.64 -4.74 7.21
N ALA A 277 -17.39 -3.68 7.54
CA ALA A 277 -18.85 -3.63 7.35
C ALA A 277 -19.28 -3.69 5.88
N ASN A 278 -18.39 -3.38 4.95
CA ASN A 278 -18.65 -3.44 3.52
C ASN A 278 -18.96 -4.86 3.02
N ARG A 279 -18.48 -5.89 3.69
CA ARG A 279 -18.73 -7.29 3.36
C ARG A 279 -20.21 -7.66 3.27
N LYS A 280 -21.05 -6.95 4.02
CA LYS A 280 -22.51 -7.16 4.05
C LYS A 280 -23.25 -6.41 2.93
N LEU A 281 -22.57 -5.61 2.14
CA LEU A 281 -23.16 -4.85 1.05
C LEU A 281 -23.15 -5.68 -0.26
N PRO A 282 -24.15 -5.50 -1.12
CA PRO A 282 -24.26 -6.25 -2.37
C PRO A 282 -23.10 -6.01 -3.35
N ASP A 283 -22.42 -4.87 -3.26
CA ASP A 283 -21.27 -4.46 -4.05
C ASP A 283 -19.96 -4.53 -3.26
N GLY A 284 -19.98 -5.08 -2.04
CA GLY A 284 -18.83 -5.09 -1.14
C GLY A 284 -18.35 -3.69 -0.73
N GLY A 285 -19.17 -2.66 -0.92
CA GLY A 285 -18.83 -1.26 -0.63
C GLY A 285 -17.75 -0.66 -1.53
N LEU A 286 -17.39 -1.34 -2.62
CA LEU A 286 -16.31 -0.91 -3.53
C LEU A 286 -16.55 0.50 -4.08
N THR A 287 -17.81 0.81 -4.43
CA THR A 287 -18.16 2.12 -5.01
C THR A 287 -18.25 3.25 -4.01
N LYS A 288 -18.08 3.00 -2.70
CA LYS A 288 -18.06 4.05 -1.68
C LYS A 288 -16.77 4.89 -1.72
N LYS A 289 -15.64 4.26 -2.02
CA LYS A 289 -14.32 4.90 -2.02
C LYS A 289 -13.70 4.97 -3.40
N PHE A 290 -14.06 4.07 -4.31
CA PHE A 290 -13.41 3.94 -5.61
C PHE A 290 -14.43 4.03 -6.73
N THR A 291 -14.01 4.52 -7.89
CA THR A 291 -14.74 4.29 -9.14
C THR A 291 -14.38 2.92 -9.70
N LEU A 292 -15.29 2.31 -10.47
CA LEU A 292 -14.99 1.05 -11.15
C LEU A 292 -13.81 1.19 -12.12
N ASP A 293 -13.68 2.33 -12.78
CA ASP A 293 -12.53 2.63 -13.63
C ASP A 293 -11.21 2.60 -12.86
N ALA A 294 -11.18 3.22 -11.67
CA ALA A 294 -9.97 3.25 -10.86
C ALA A 294 -9.56 1.85 -10.37
N LEU A 295 -10.53 1.02 -9.99
CA LEU A 295 -10.27 -0.37 -9.60
C LEU A 295 -9.81 -1.20 -10.82
N LEU A 296 -10.46 -1.04 -11.96
CA LEU A 296 -10.07 -1.73 -13.20
C LEU A 296 -8.73 -1.24 -13.73
N ASP A 297 -8.36 0.04 -13.60
CA ASP A 297 -7.01 0.50 -13.92
C ASP A 297 -5.96 -0.28 -13.14
N ASN A 298 -6.19 -0.49 -11.84
CA ASN A 298 -5.28 -1.25 -11.01
C ASN A 298 -5.19 -2.72 -11.46
N VAL A 299 -6.32 -3.35 -11.77
CA VAL A 299 -6.36 -4.72 -12.33
C VAL A 299 -5.64 -4.78 -13.68
N MET A 300 -5.86 -3.79 -14.55
CA MET A 300 -5.23 -3.71 -15.87
C MET A 300 -3.71 -3.56 -15.80
N ILE A 301 -3.17 -2.84 -14.81
CA ILE A 301 -1.72 -2.78 -14.61
C ILE A 301 -1.15 -4.18 -14.38
N TYR A 302 -1.77 -5.00 -13.53
CA TYR A 302 -1.34 -6.38 -13.31
C TYR A 302 -1.55 -7.26 -14.55
N TRP A 303 -2.71 -7.12 -15.21
CA TRP A 303 -3.08 -7.95 -16.34
C TRP A 303 -2.21 -7.68 -17.58
N THR A 304 -1.93 -6.42 -17.90
CA THR A 304 -1.15 -6.04 -19.10
C THR A 304 0.34 -6.32 -18.97
N THR A 305 0.83 -6.54 -17.77
CA THR A 305 2.25 -6.77 -17.47
C THR A 305 2.53 -8.20 -16.98
N ASP A 306 1.50 -9.04 -16.89
CA ASP A 306 1.57 -10.40 -16.32
C ASP A 306 2.23 -10.45 -14.93
N SER A 307 2.18 -9.33 -14.19
CA SER A 307 2.96 -9.13 -12.97
C SER A 307 2.35 -9.74 -11.72
N ILE A 308 1.15 -10.33 -11.77
CA ILE A 308 0.52 -10.87 -10.57
C ILE A 308 1.34 -11.98 -9.93
N LEU A 309 1.91 -12.89 -10.70
CA LEU A 309 2.72 -14.00 -10.19
C LEU A 309 3.95 -13.48 -9.46
N THR A 310 4.69 -12.55 -10.06
CA THR A 310 5.89 -11.97 -9.47
C THR A 310 5.58 -11.09 -8.27
N ALA A 311 4.46 -10.37 -8.31
CA ALA A 311 4.02 -9.51 -7.21
C ALA A 311 3.66 -10.31 -5.94
N VAL A 312 3.01 -11.47 -6.07
CA VAL A 312 2.64 -12.28 -4.90
C VAL A 312 3.84 -13.00 -4.27
N ARG A 313 4.95 -13.19 -5.00
CA ARG A 313 6.21 -13.72 -4.46
C ARG A 313 6.81 -12.84 -3.37
N LEU A 314 6.53 -11.53 -3.35
CA LEU A 314 6.97 -10.61 -2.30
C LEU A 314 6.65 -11.14 -0.88
N TYR A 315 5.51 -11.83 -0.72
CA TYR A 315 5.12 -12.41 0.57
C TYR A 315 6.02 -13.58 0.99
N SER A 316 6.43 -14.42 0.04
CA SER A 316 7.35 -15.53 0.30
C SER A 316 8.76 -15.01 0.61
N GLU A 317 9.24 -14.02 -0.14
CA GLU A 317 10.55 -13.39 0.09
C GLU A 317 10.65 -12.73 1.48
N TYR A 318 9.57 -12.11 1.95
CA TYR A 318 9.52 -11.53 3.30
C TYR A 318 9.70 -12.57 4.41
N LEU A 319 9.24 -13.81 4.20
CA LEU A 319 9.40 -14.91 5.17
C LEU A 319 10.67 -15.73 4.91
N SER A 320 11.50 -15.35 3.95
CA SER A 320 12.74 -16.03 3.65
C SER A 320 13.75 -15.92 4.80
N ASN A 321 14.59 -16.95 4.95
CA ASN A 321 15.66 -16.94 5.96
C ASN A 321 16.60 -15.76 5.76
N ASP A 322 16.83 -15.34 4.51
CA ASP A 322 17.75 -14.25 4.20
C ASP A 322 17.20 -12.91 4.66
N TYR A 323 15.88 -12.65 4.46
CA TYR A 323 15.25 -11.47 5.02
C TYR A 323 15.25 -11.50 6.55
N ILE A 324 14.91 -12.63 7.17
CA ILE A 324 14.87 -12.77 8.65
C ILE A 324 16.24 -12.47 9.27
N LYS A 325 17.34 -12.89 8.64
CA LYS A 325 18.74 -12.61 9.09
C LYS A 325 19.05 -11.11 9.15
N LEU A 326 18.39 -10.26 8.35
CA LEU A 326 18.58 -8.80 8.37
C LEU A 326 18.08 -8.15 9.67
N LYS A 327 17.21 -8.83 10.43
CA LYS A 327 16.70 -8.41 11.75
C LYS A 327 16.00 -7.04 11.73
N PHE A 328 15.50 -6.58 10.59
CA PHE A 328 14.81 -5.29 10.48
C PHE A 328 13.57 -5.22 11.38
N ASP A 329 12.88 -6.34 11.60
CA ASP A 329 11.72 -6.38 12.50
C ASP A 329 12.11 -6.08 13.96
N ALA A 330 13.29 -6.48 14.41
CA ALA A 330 13.79 -6.22 15.76
C ALA A 330 14.47 -4.84 15.89
N ALA A 331 15.05 -4.31 14.83
CA ALA A 331 15.78 -3.05 14.86
C ALA A 331 14.85 -1.83 15.03
N PRO A 332 15.21 -0.84 15.86
CA PRO A 332 14.43 0.38 16.01
C PRO A 332 14.60 1.33 14.80
N VAL A 333 13.54 2.06 14.48
CA VAL A 333 13.61 3.18 13.53
C VAL A 333 14.04 4.44 14.30
N LYS A 334 15.15 5.05 13.89
CA LYS A 334 15.74 6.23 14.55
C LYS A 334 15.45 7.54 13.82
N VAL A 335 15.09 7.49 12.54
CA VAL A 335 14.74 8.68 11.76
C VAL A 335 13.42 9.29 12.25
N PRO A 336 13.21 10.62 12.11
CA PRO A 336 11.94 11.24 12.43
C PRO A 336 10.79 10.53 11.72
N THR A 337 9.76 10.12 12.46
CA THR A 337 8.66 9.32 11.93
C THR A 337 7.32 9.96 12.25
N ALA A 338 6.42 10.02 11.27
CA ALA A 338 5.03 10.42 11.43
C ALA A 338 4.09 9.28 11.06
N CYS A 339 3.12 9.00 11.94
CA CYS A 339 2.15 7.93 11.81
C CYS A 339 0.74 8.49 11.58
N ALA A 340 0.17 8.27 10.42
CA ALA A 340 -1.24 8.53 10.10
C ALA A 340 -2.05 7.25 10.33
N ARG A 341 -2.92 7.22 11.34
CA ARG A 341 -3.71 6.05 11.72
C ARG A 341 -5.12 6.14 11.18
N PHE A 342 -5.50 5.14 10.42
CA PHE A 342 -6.83 4.98 9.86
C PHE A 342 -7.62 3.89 10.61
N PRO A 343 -8.95 4.04 10.80
CA PRO A 343 -9.73 3.14 11.66
C PRO A 343 -9.80 1.70 11.16
N TYR A 344 -9.74 1.50 9.84
CA TYR A 344 -9.92 0.19 9.21
C TYR A 344 -8.60 -0.41 8.69
N GLU A 345 -7.47 0.06 9.23
CA GLU A 345 -6.18 -0.57 8.96
C GLU A 345 -6.18 -2.04 9.41
N LEU A 346 -5.58 -2.93 8.60
CA LEU A 346 -5.59 -4.38 8.81
C LEU A 346 -5.04 -4.78 10.18
N VAL A 347 -3.97 -4.14 10.62
CA VAL A 347 -3.30 -4.47 11.88
C VAL A 347 -3.21 -3.24 12.76
N TYR A 348 -3.76 -3.35 13.97
CA TYR A 348 -3.60 -2.32 14.99
C TYR A 348 -2.42 -2.63 15.90
N SER A 349 -1.54 -1.66 16.10
CA SER A 349 -0.46 -1.72 17.11
C SER A 349 -0.71 -0.69 18.21
N PRO A 350 -0.80 -1.11 19.49
CA PRO A 350 -0.90 -0.18 20.61
C PRO A 350 0.26 0.81 20.68
N ASP A 351 0.03 2.00 21.24
CA ASP A 351 1.01 3.09 21.27
C ASP A 351 2.33 2.71 21.90
N PHE A 352 2.30 1.90 22.97
CA PHE A 352 3.53 1.44 23.62
C PHE A 352 4.43 0.62 22.68
N ARG A 353 3.83 -0.13 21.74
CA ARG A 353 4.58 -0.88 20.73
C ARG A 353 5.13 0.04 19.65
N VAL A 354 4.32 0.96 19.17
CA VAL A 354 4.74 1.93 18.15
C VAL A 354 5.90 2.79 18.69
N ASN A 355 5.80 3.29 19.92
CA ASN A 355 6.87 4.05 20.59
C ASN A 355 8.15 3.22 20.81
N ARG A 356 8.02 1.90 21.02
CA ARG A 356 9.17 1.02 21.11
C ARG A 356 9.89 0.89 19.77
N LYS A 357 9.15 0.79 18.67
CA LYS A 357 9.71 0.63 17.33
C LYS A 357 10.27 1.94 16.77
N PHE A 358 9.54 3.03 16.91
CA PHE A 358 9.89 4.34 16.35
C PHE A 358 10.44 5.24 17.47
N LYS A 359 11.77 5.33 17.56
CA LYS A 359 12.45 6.07 18.64
C LYS A 359 12.39 7.60 18.49
N ASN A 360 12.11 8.07 17.31
CA ASN A 360 11.92 9.48 17.01
C ASN A 360 10.54 9.69 16.36
N LEU A 361 9.50 9.33 17.11
CA LEU A 361 8.11 9.50 16.68
C LEU A 361 7.69 10.95 16.92
N VAL A 362 7.61 11.75 15.85
CA VAL A 362 7.30 13.19 15.94
C VAL A 362 5.80 13.50 15.87
N ARG A 363 4.99 12.55 15.36
CA ARG A 363 3.54 12.74 15.20
C ARG A 363 2.81 11.41 15.14
N ILE A 364 1.63 11.36 15.78
CA ILE A 364 0.57 10.38 15.52
C ILE A 364 -0.70 11.18 15.20
N SER A 365 -1.25 10.96 14.00
CA SER A 365 -2.54 11.49 13.57
C SER A 365 -3.56 10.37 13.56
N LYS A 366 -4.76 10.62 14.08
CA LYS A 366 -5.88 9.66 14.05
C LYS A 366 -6.98 10.22 13.13
N TYR A 367 -7.48 9.40 12.24
CA TYR A 367 -8.54 9.74 11.29
C TYR A 367 -9.76 8.88 11.54
N ASN A 368 -10.93 9.36 11.10
CA ASN A 368 -12.21 8.70 11.37
C ASN A 368 -12.69 7.82 10.23
N ASP A 369 -12.02 7.82 9.09
CA ASP A 369 -12.36 7.04 7.90
C ASP A 369 -11.10 6.69 7.11
N GLY A 370 -11.17 5.62 6.30
CA GLY A 370 -10.05 5.08 5.55
C GLY A 370 -9.47 3.81 6.18
N GLY A 371 -8.76 3.04 5.38
CA GLY A 371 -8.18 1.75 5.76
C GLY A 371 -6.79 1.53 5.18
N LEU A 372 -6.53 0.30 4.74
CA LEU A 372 -5.22 -0.17 4.29
C LEU A 372 -4.69 0.59 3.05
N TYR A 373 -5.60 1.11 2.21
CA TYR A 373 -5.26 1.80 0.95
C TYR A 373 -5.45 3.32 1.09
N ALA A 374 -5.09 3.88 2.24
CA ALA A 374 -5.38 5.27 2.58
C ALA A 374 -5.00 6.30 1.50
N ALA A 375 -3.90 6.10 0.76
CA ALA A 375 -3.50 6.98 -0.34
C ALA A 375 -4.50 6.97 -1.50
N PHE A 376 -5.18 5.85 -1.72
CA PHE A 376 -6.19 5.65 -2.75
C PHE A 376 -7.60 6.01 -2.27
N GLU A 377 -7.91 5.70 -0.99
CA GLU A 377 -9.21 5.96 -0.36
C GLU A 377 -9.39 7.44 -0.02
N GLU A 378 -8.36 8.06 0.57
CA GLU A 378 -8.37 9.39 1.19
C GLU A 378 -7.14 10.23 0.78
N PRO A 379 -6.90 10.45 -0.52
CA PRO A 379 -5.69 11.12 -1.01
C PRO A 379 -5.51 12.53 -0.43
N LYS A 380 -6.60 13.26 -0.17
CA LYS A 380 -6.57 14.61 0.42
C LYS A 380 -6.08 14.58 1.88
N ILE A 381 -6.54 13.60 2.65
CA ILE A 381 -6.14 13.41 4.04
C ILE A 381 -4.66 13.05 4.10
N VAL A 382 -4.24 12.06 3.30
CA VAL A 382 -2.85 11.60 3.24
C VAL A 382 -1.93 12.73 2.77
N ALA A 383 -2.30 13.48 1.72
CA ALA A 383 -1.55 14.65 1.28
C ALA A 383 -1.37 15.66 2.41
N ASN A 384 -2.46 16.00 3.12
CA ASN A 384 -2.40 16.98 4.21
C ASN A 384 -1.52 16.50 5.36
N ASP A 385 -1.57 15.22 5.70
CA ASP A 385 -0.72 14.65 6.77
C ASP A 385 0.76 14.68 6.38
N ILE A 386 1.11 14.35 5.12
CA ILE A 386 2.48 14.48 4.60
C ILE A 386 2.96 15.93 4.69
N TRP A 387 2.16 16.90 4.19
CA TRP A 387 2.51 18.32 4.25
C TRP A 387 2.77 18.79 5.69
N THR A 388 1.95 18.39 6.64
CA THR A 388 2.06 18.76 8.06
C THR A 388 3.27 18.08 8.74
N SER A 389 3.72 16.95 8.24
CA SER A 389 4.82 16.18 8.83
C SER A 389 6.21 16.74 8.49
N ILE A 390 6.38 17.41 7.34
CA ILE A 390 7.70 17.91 6.91
C ILE A 390 8.34 18.91 7.89
N PRO A 391 7.65 19.93 8.38
CA PRO A 391 8.23 20.83 9.39
C PRO A 391 8.70 20.12 10.64
N LEU A 392 7.93 19.13 11.13
CA LEU A 392 8.28 18.34 12.31
C LEU A 392 9.53 17.46 12.08
N PHE A 393 9.69 16.91 10.87
CA PHE A 393 10.90 16.17 10.51
C PHE A 393 12.13 17.07 10.47
N LEU A 394 12.01 18.29 9.95
CA LEU A 394 13.09 19.26 9.90
C LEU A 394 13.51 19.69 11.31
N GLU A 395 12.57 20.01 12.18
CA GLU A 395 12.81 20.37 13.58
C GLU A 395 13.50 19.25 14.36
N ALA A 396 12.99 18.02 14.25
CA ALA A 396 13.58 16.87 14.93
C ALA A 396 15.03 16.60 14.52
N ARG A 397 15.38 16.86 13.25
CA ARG A 397 16.76 16.74 12.76
C ARG A 397 17.67 17.87 13.23
N GLN A 398 17.16 19.10 13.31
CA GLN A 398 17.92 20.23 13.84
C GLN A 398 18.28 20.02 15.32
N ASN A 399 17.31 19.56 16.12
CA ASN A 399 17.51 19.26 17.54
C ASN A 399 18.52 18.14 17.76
N ALA A 400 18.53 17.11 16.89
CA ALA A 400 19.50 16.02 16.94
C ALA A 400 20.93 16.49 16.62
N SER A 401 21.10 17.45 15.71
CA SER A 401 22.42 17.99 15.34
C SER A 401 22.97 18.96 16.38
N SER A 402 22.12 19.69 17.10
CA SER A 402 22.53 20.64 18.16
C SER A 402 22.82 19.94 19.50
N GLY A 403 22.29 18.75 19.73
CA GLY A 403 22.54 17.97 20.97
C GLY A 403 23.81 17.09 20.92
N SER A 404 24.48 17.00 19.76
CA SER A 404 25.71 16.23 19.56
C SER A 404 27.00 17.12 19.54
N SER A 405 26.86 18.40 19.78
CA SER A 405 27.94 19.36 20.01
C SER A 405 28.14 19.57 21.52
#